data_521a21c46fc460b7acb8f86b3ab18ad2
#
_entry.id   521a21c46fc460b7acb8f86b3ab18ad2
#
_cell.length_a   1.000
_cell.length_b   1.000
_cell.length_c   1.000
_cell.angle_alpha   90.00
_cell.angle_beta   90.00
_cell.angle_gamma   90.00
#
_symmetry.space_group_name_H-M   'P 1'
#
loop_
_entity.id
_entity.type
_entity.pdbx_description
1 polymer ?
#
loop_
_entity_poly.entity_id
_entity_poly.type
_entity_poly.pdbx_seq_one_letter_code
_entity_poly.pdbx_strand_id
1 'polypeptide(L)'
;MKRIFISILAALVSLGALLAQEATDQNPENTKFPFAIKAYPFRGMYLDKNTHFEKFGAIYPAGVHMGFEFPSTTQRPWQQYLGNPTVGLGVSWIDFGNPTYPDVAKLGMGVAVYPYILLDAIDTKYFQMRFKIAGGPGFVTEHWYTQEDQNPDNYYEPGVNTIFGCTLNAYLNAGINLNFPITRYLALGGEFGYIHMSNGRTCMPNIGINSLYGSVGVTATLNSDVEKKPVQFPDQPYGWAINITGAAGAHKSAIADKNRFLISSFHAGAVYHVTNWYGVGLGLDVFYNDAVTKFTDRSLYCKGEYDIDGVIVDCTTCGDSKDVDYTFAQKVRSGISLNNEFKFGVVTAIVDWGMYFYNPSRHIYLDYHKDNYGKVVPKRELAYVSPWGAGSEEAFHYIRLGAKCRVWDNLYAQMTMKCHLHIAEFIEFGLGYQIPFLKKANRSEGNGIVFHHRRNWWEE
;
A
#
# COMPACT_ATOMS: atom_id res chain seq x y z
N MET A 1 -5.62 23.23 -1.74
CA MET A 1 -5.91 22.26 -0.67
C MET A 1 -7.40 22.07 -0.39
N LYS A 2 -8.19 23.10 0.00
CA LYS A 2 -9.64 22.94 0.32
C LYS A 2 -10.45 22.24 -0.79
N ARG A 3 -10.25 22.58 -2.07
CA ARG A 3 -11.00 21.99 -3.20
C ARG A 3 -10.66 20.51 -3.42
N ILE A 4 -9.40 20.13 -3.29
CA ILE A 4 -8.94 18.73 -3.41
C ILE A 4 -9.49 17.88 -2.26
N PHE A 5 -9.47 18.40 -1.03
CA PHE A 5 -10.05 17.74 0.14
C PHE A 5 -11.55 17.49 -0.04
N ILE A 6 -12.31 18.50 -0.51
CA ILE A 6 -13.75 18.38 -0.78
C ILE A 6 -14.00 17.34 -1.89
N SER A 7 -13.21 17.32 -2.94
CA SER A 7 -13.36 16.35 -4.05
C SER A 7 -13.06 14.92 -3.60
N ILE A 8 -12.05 14.71 -2.78
CA ILE A 8 -11.73 13.38 -2.22
C ILE A 8 -12.81 12.95 -1.23
N LEU A 9 -13.27 13.84 -0.36
CA LEU A 9 -14.35 13.55 0.56
C LEU A 9 -15.65 13.22 -0.19
N ALA A 10 -15.95 13.97 -1.26
CA ALA A 10 -17.10 13.69 -2.11
C ALA A 10 -16.98 12.34 -2.83
N ALA A 11 -15.81 11.99 -3.35
CA ALA A 11 -15.56 10.70 -3.99
C ALA A 11 -15.68 9.53 -3.00
N LEU A 12 -15.18 9.71 -1.76
CA LEU A 12 -15.28 8.70 -0.71
C LEU A 12 -16.70 8.55 -0.17
N VAL A 13 -17.45 9.66 -0.05
CA VAL A 13 -18.89 9.64 0.29
C VAL A 13 -19.67 8.96 -0.84
N SER A 14 -19.33 9.21 -2.10
CA SER A 14 -19.94 8.56 -3.25
C SER A 14 -19.64 7.07 -3.30
N LEU A 15 -18.41 6.67 -2.97
CA LEU A 15 -18.03 5.25 -2.86
C LEU A 15 -18.75 4.57 -1.70
N GLY A 16 -18.83 5.24 -0.54
CA GLY A 16 -19.62 4.78 0.59
C GLY A 16 -21.12 4.68 0.28
N ALA A 17 -21.67 5.64 -0.47
CA ALA A 17 -23.05 5.62 -0.95
C ALA A 17 -23.32 4.52 -1.98
N LEU A 18 -22.37 4.26 -2.91
CA LEU A 18 -22.43 3.13 -3.85
C LEU A 18 -22.41 1.78 -3.12
N LEU A 19 -21.54 1.63 -2.13
CA LEU A 19 -21.49 0.43 -1.29
C LEU A 19 -22.77 0.26 -0.46
N ALA A 20 -23.40 1.36 -0.04
CA ALA A 20 -24.69 1.37 0.66
C ALA A 20 -25.86 1.12 -0.30
N GLN A 21 -25.86 1.70 -1.49
CA GLN A 21 -26.91 1.56 -2.49
C GLN A 21 -26.99 0.13 -3.06
N GLU A 22 -25.86 -0.52 -3.28
CA GLU A 22 -25.83 -1.96 -3.58
C GLU A 22 -26.44 -2.81 -2.46
N ALA A 23 -26.52 -2.30 -1.22
CA ALA A 23 -27.16 -2.97 -0.11
C ALA A 23 -28.69 -2.80 -0.09
N THR A 24 -29.23 -1.75 -0.72
CA THR A 24 -30.69 -1.42 -0.69
C THR A 24 -31.51 -2.12 -1.76
N ASP A 25 -30.89 -2.60 -2.83
CA ASP A 25 -31.63 -3.15 -3.99
C ASP A 25 -32.37 -4.47 -3.74
N GLN A 26 -32.23 -5.08 -2.55
CA GLN A 26 -32.79 -6.42 -2.32
C GLN A 26 -33.97 -6.50 -1.37
N ASN A 27 -34.37 -5.43 -0.65
CA ASN A 27 -35.61 -5.45 0.14
C ASN A 27 -36.03 -4.05 0.61
N PRO A 28 -37.08 -3.45 0.03
CA PRO A 28 -37.51 -2.08 0.36
C PRO A 28 -38.24 -1.92 1.72
N GLU A 29 -38.58 -3.00 2.40
CA GLU A 29 -39.42 -2.88 3.63
C GLU A 29 -38.63 -2.72 4.94
N ASN A 30 -37.28 -2.87 4.96
CA ASN A 30 -36.51 -2.72 6.20
C ASN A 30 -35.17 -2.01 5.98
N THR A 31 -35.24 -0.69 5.89
CA THR A 31 -34.11 0.21 5.57
C THR A 31 -33.18 0.53 6.77
N LYS A 32 -33.28 -0.18 7.88
CA LYS A 32 -32.39 0.04 9.03
C LYS A 32 -31.10 -0.71 8.86
N PHE A 33 -30.02 0.01 8.59
CA PHE A 33 -28.66 -0.55 8.62
C PHE A 33 -28.04 -0.34 10.00
N PRO A 34 -27.42 -1.37 10.61
CA PRO A 34 -26.58 -1.15 11.76
C PRO A 34 -25.37 -0.33 11.31
N PHE A 35 -25.07 0.72 12.01
CA PHE A 35 -23.83 1.42 11.80
C PHE A 35 -23.25 1.85 13.15
N ALA A 36 -21.93 1.92 13.23
CA ALA A 36 -21.26 2.37 14.43
C ALA A 36 -20.30 3.52 14.13
N ILE A 37 -20.15 4.39 15.11
CA ILE A 37 -19.17 5.48 15.11
C ILE A 37 -18.17 5.19 16.21
N LYS A 38 -16.88 5.28 15.89
CA LYS A 38 -15.82 5.13 16.88
C LYS A 38 -14.90 6.33 16.92
N ALA A 39 -14.35 6.58 18.11
CA ALA A 39 -13.32 7.57 18.33
C ALA A 39 -12.27 7.00 19.31
N TYR A 40 -11.07 6.81 18.84
CA TYR A 40 -9.96 6.15 19.56
C TYR A 40 -8.73 7.05 19.56
N PRO A 41 -8.54 7.89 20.59
CA PRO A 41 -7.24 8.52 20.81
C PRO A 41 -6.15 7.45 20.91
N PHE A 42 -5.01 7.73 20.30
CA PHE A 42 -3.88 6.82 20.26
C PHE A 42 -2.56 7.51 20.60
N ARG A 43 -1.60 6.70 21.02
CA ARG A 43 -0.20 7.06 21.12
C ARG A 43 0.65 5.94 20.54
N GLY A 44 1.72 6.32 19.85
CA GLY A 44 2.59 5.38 19.17
C GLY A 44 4.06 5.57 19.50
N MET A 45 4.87 4.70 18.89
CA MET A 45 6.33 4.78 18.89
C MET A 45 6.84 4.44 17.49
N TYR A 46 7.87 5.14 17.03
CA TYR A 46 8.50 4.83 15.77
C TYR A 46 9.38 3.60 15.89
N LEU A 47 9.34 2.76 14.84
CA LEU A 47 10.17 1.55 14.71
C LEU A 47 11.49 1.83 14.01
N ASP A 48 11.57 2.94 13.30
CA ASP A 48 12.72 3.29 12.48
C ASP A 48 13.89 3.72 13.37
N LYS A 49 15.00 3.01 13.26
CA LYS A 49 16.25 3.26 13.99
C LYS A 49 17.38 3.71 13.06
N ASN A 50 17.02 4.35 11.95
CA ASN A 50 18.05 4.87 11.06
C ASN A 50 18.53 6.27 11.54
N THR A 51 19.69 6.69 11.07
CA THR A 51 20.32 7.97 11.40
C THR A 51 19.41 9.17 11.12
N HIS A 52 18.48 9.06 10.18
CA HIS A 52 17.52 10.10 9.86
C HIS A 52 16.47 10.31 10.95
N PHE A 53 16.07 9.23 11.68
CA PHE A 53 15.15 9.34 12.81
C PHE A 53 15.88 9.69 14.10
N GLU A 54 17.12 9.27 14.28
CA GLU A 54 17.93 9.57 15.46
C GLU A 54 18.09 11.07 15.67
N LYS A 55 18.20 11.85 14.58
CA LYS A 55 18.31 13.31 14.66
C LYS A 55 17.07 14.00 15.26
N PHE A 56 15.89 13.40 15.21
CA PHE A 56 14.68 13.94 15.80
C PHE A 56 14.58 13.68 17.32
N GLY A 57 15.43 12.80 17.85
CA GLY A 57 15.40 12.40 19.25
C GLY A 57 14.19 11.55 19.61
N ALA A 58 13.79 11.56 20.87
CA ALA A 58 12.65 10.76 21.35
C ALA A 58 11.32 11.43 20.98
N ILE A 59 10.76 11.07 19.84
CA ILE A 59 9.44 11.53 19.40
C ILE A 59 8.43 10.39 19.41
N TYR A 60 7.18 10.72 19.71
CA TYR A 60 6.09 9.76 19.82
C TYR A 60 4.87 10.31 19.08
N PRO A 61 4.41 9.66 18.01
CA PRO A 61 3.21 10.09 17.33
C PRO A 61 1.99 9.89 18.25
N ALA A 62 1.08 10.86 18.19
CA ALA A 62 -0.19 10.80 18.90
C ALA A 62 -1.31 11.30 18.00
N GLY A 63 -2.57 10.97 18.32
CA GLY A 63 -3.67 11.43 17.52
C GLY A 63 -4.99 10.77 17.86
N VAL A 64 -5.90 10.76 16.89
CA VAL A 64 -7.19 10.11 17.04
C VAL A 64 -7.57 9.36 15.74
N HIS A 65 -8.02 8.13 15.89
CA HIS A 65 -8.71 7.36 14.86
C HIS A 65 -10.20 7.51 15.03
N MET A 66 -10.86 8.06 14.03
CA MET A 66 -12.32 8.11 13.94
C MET A 66 -12.77 7.15 12.85
N GLY A 67 -13.92 6.50 13.02
CA GLY A 67 -14.41 5.57 12.04
C GLY A 67 -15.93 5.46 12.01
N PHE A 68 -16.45 5.22 10.81
CA PHE A 68 -17.81 4.80 10.56
C PHE A 68 -17.76 3.34 10.16
N GLU A 69 -18.47 2.47 10.89
CA GLU A 69 -18.46 1.03 10.71
C GLU A 69 -19.83 0.55 10.24
N PHE A 70 -19.83 -0.33 9.26
CA PHE A 70 -21.01 -0.95 8.67
C PHE A 70 -20.85 -2.46 8.79
N PRO A 71 -21.39 -3.08 9.84
CA PRO A 71 -21.41 -4.52 10.00
C PRO A 71 -22.13 -5.19 8.84
N SER A 72 -21.62 -6.30 8.36
CA SER A 72 -22.26 -7.06 7.29
C SER A 72 -23.59 -7.65 7.76
N THR A 73 -24.67 -7.33 7.04
CA THR A 73 -26.03 -7.84 7.29
C THR A 73 -26.56 -8.64 6.10
N THR A 74 -25.84 -8.64 4.99
CA THR A 74 -26.23 -9.31 3.74
C THR A 74 -25.68 -10.74 3.69
N GLN A 75 -26.27 -11.57 2.83
CA GLN A 75 -25.78 -12.93 2.59
C GLN A 75 -24.91 -13.01 1.33
N ARG A 76 -24.15 -11.96 1.04
CA ARG A 76 -23.23 -11.97 -0.11
C ARG A 76 -22.17 -13.03 0.11
N PRO A 77 -21.80 -13.82 -0.91
CA PRO A 77 -20.85 -14.92 -0.77
C PRO A 77 -19.54 -14.51 -0.11
N TRP A 78 -18.91 -13.40 -0.52
CA TRP A 78 -17.65 -12.97 0.05
C TRP A 78 -17.75 -12.58 1.54
N GLN A 79 -18.88 -11.98 1.98
CA GLN A 79 -19.12 -11.66 3.39
C GLN A 79 -19.28 -12.92 4.22
N GLN A 80 -20.01 -13.90 3.70
CA GLN A 80 -20.20 -15.18 4.36
C GLN A 80 -18.87 -15.92 4.55
N TYR A 81 -18.02 -15.97 3.51
CA TYR A 81 -16.71 -16.63 3.59
C TYR A 81 -15.74 -15.95 4.56
N LEU A 82 -15.86 -14.64 4.76
CA LEU A 82 -15.04 -13.88 5.71
C LEU A 82 -15.70 -13.75 7.09
N GLY A 83 -16.74 -14.51 7.37
CA GLY A 83 -17.40 -14.52 8.67
C GLY A 83 -18.22 -13.25 8.97
N ASN A 84 -18.85 -12.65 7.95
CA ASN A 84 -19.61 -11.40 8.06
C ASN A 84 -18.75 -10.22 8.59
N PRO A 85 -17.69 -9.82 7.88
CA PRO A 85 -16.79 -8.77 8.32
C PRO A 85 -17.51 -7.44 8.46
N THR A 86 -16.95 -6.55 9.26
CA THR A 86 -17.38 -5.14 9.29
C THR A 86 -16.51 -4.34 8.32
N VAL A 87 -17.11 -3.60 7.41
CA VAL A 87 -16.41 -2.61 6.58
C VAL A 87 -16.56 -1.22 7.17
N GLY A 88 -15.58 -0.36 6.98
CA GLY A 88 -15.62 0.97 7.54
C GLY A 88 -14.90 2.01 6.68
N LEU A 89 -15.20 3.27 7.00
CA LEU A 89 -14.49 4.44 6.52
C LEU A 89 -13.86 5.14 7.72
N GLY A 90 -12.54 5.30 7.68
CA GLY A 90 -11.76 5.88 8.77
C GLY A 90 -11.16 7.23 8.40
N VAL A 91 -10.99 8.07 9.41
CA VAL A 91 -10.18 9.28 9.39
C VAL A 91 -9.22 9.22 10.55
N SER A 92 -7.93 9.39 10.30
CA SER A 92 -6.92 9.53 11.34
C SER A 92 -6.34 10.94 11.29
N TRP A 93 -6.39 11.63 12.40
CA TRP A 93 -5.58 12.81 12.63
C TRP A 93 -4.36 12.41 13.43
N ILE A 94 -3.17 12.83 12.99
CA ILE A 94 -1.88 12.40 13.53
C ILE A 94 -1.03 13.63 13.78
N ASP A 95 -0.59 13.82 15.00
CA ASP A 95 0.55 14.66 15.36
C ASP A 95 1.78 13.75 15.36
N PHE A 96 2.74 14.02 14.49
CA PHE A 96 3.95 13.20 14.37
C PHE A 96 4.95 13.42 15.51
N GLY A 97 4.63 14.33 16.41
CA GLY A 97 5.46 14.68 17.56
C GLY A 97 6.45 15.82 17.25
N ASN A 98 6.81 16.52 18.29
CA ASN A 98 7.81 17.57 18.18
C ASN A 98 9.19 16.99 18.52
N PRO A 99 10.22 17.33 17.73
CA PRO A 99 11.59 16.97 18.05
C PRO A 99 12.01 17.50 19.42
N THR A 100 12.89 16.77 20.07
CA THR A 100 13.42 17.16 21.39
C THR A 100 14.34 18.38 21.28
N TYR A 101 14.96 18.56 20.13
CA TYR A 101 15.92 19.65 19.88
C TYR A 101 15.26 20.79 19.13
N PRO A 102 15.43 22.05 19.56
CA PRO A 102 14.76 23.21 18.96
C PRO A 102 15.14 23.48 17.49
N ASP A 103 16.36 23.11 17.10
CA ASP A 103 16.91 23.35 15.76
C ASP A 103 16.61 22.22 14.77
N VAL A 104 15.85 21.21 15.19
CA VAL A 104 15.48 20.09 14.31
C VAL A 104 14.15 20.38 13.61
N ALA A 105 14.08 20.02 12.34
CA ALA A 105 12.87 20.21 11.55
C ALA A 105 11.65 19.51 12.18
N LYS A 106 10.52 20.20 12.12
CA LYS A 106 9.23 19.64 12.57
C LYS A 106 8.74 18.60 11.60
N LEU A 107 8.15 17.53 12.11
CA LEU A 107 7.44 16.54 11.31
C LEU A 107 6.00 16.95 11.00
N GLY A 108 5.47 17.93 11.76
CA GLY A 108 4.13 18.46 11.56
C GLY A 108 3.01 17.50 11.92
N MET A 109 1.90 17.66 11.24
CA MET A 109 0.68 16.89 11.44
C MET A 109 0.26 16.19 10.14
N GLY A 110 -0.52 15.12 10.28
CA GLY A 110 -1.11 14.41 9.15
C GLY A 110 -2.59 14.14 9.33
N VAL A 111 -3.28 13.99 8.20
CA VAL A 111 -4.64 13.49 8.13
C VAL A 111 -4.69 12.38 7.08
N ALA A 112 -5.17 11.22 7.47
CA ALA A 112 -5.42 10.11 6.55
C ALA A 112 -6.91 9.80 6.45
N VAL A 113 -7.39 9.46 5.25
CA VAL A 113 -8.77 9.00 5.02
C VAL A 113 -8.69 7.66 4.32
N TYR A 114 -9.34 6.65 4.87
CA TYR A 114 -9.14 5.29 4.41
C TYR A 114 -10.35 4.38 4.61
N PRO A 115 -10.71 3.56 3.64
CA PRO A 115 -11.52 2.38 3.87
C PRO A 115 -10.76 1.36 4.72
N TYR A 116 -11.50 0.58 5.50
CA TYR A 116 -10.95 -0.54 6.25
C TYR A 116 -11.92 -1.70 6.37
N ILE A 117 -11.38 -2.86 6.65
CA ILE A 117 -12.13 -4.07 6.98
C ILE A 117 -11.71 -4.59 8.35
N LEU A 118 -12.71 -5.03 9.11
CA LEU A 118 -12.52 -5.75 10.37
C LEU A 118 -13.00 -7.19 10.19
N LEU A 119 -12.09 -8.12 10.39
CA LEU A 119 -12.34 -9.55 10.30
C LEU A 119 -12.50 -10.11 11.71
N ASP A 120 -13.66 -10.66 12.02
CA ASP A 120 -13.97 -11.20 13.34
C ASP A 120 -13.12 -12.44 13.63
N ALA A 121 -12.26 -12.39 14.66
CA ALA A 121 -11.52 -13.52 15.18
C ALA A 121 -12.23 -14.12 16.40
N ILE A 122 -12.77 -13.29 17.28
CA ILE A 122 -13.58 -13.67 18.43
C ILE A 122 -14.78 -12.73 18.47
N ASP A 123 -16.00 -13.27 18.48
CA ASP A 123 -17.22 -12.50 18.61
C ASP A 123 -18.10 -13.17 19.69
N THR A 124 -18.10 -12.59 20.88
CA THR A 124 -18.89 -13.01 22.00
C THR A 124 -19.76 -11.86 22.52
N LYS A 125 -20.73 -12.15 23.36
CA LYS A 125 -21.59 -11.13 23.99
C LYS A 125 -20.80 -10.08 24.78
N TYR A 126 -19.64 -10.45 25.34
CA TYR A 126 -18.88 -9.60 26.27
C TYR A 126 -17.56 -9.08 25.70
N PHE A 127 -17.07 -9.71 24.64
CA PHE A 127 -15.76 -9.42 24.08
C PHE A 127 -15.72 -9.74 22.59
N GLN A 128 -15.17 -8.81 21.82
CA GLN A 128 -14.91 -8.98 20.39
C GLN A 128 -13.43 -8.68 20.10
N MET A 129 -12.79 -9.54 19.32
CA MET A 129 -11.45 -9.31 18.78
C MET A 129 -11.52 -9.41 17.26
N ARG A 130 -11.02 -8.40 16.59
CA ARG A 130 -11.10 -8.28 15.12
C ARG A 130 -9.75 -7.88 14.56
N PHE A 131 -9.37 -8.48 13.45
CA PHE A 131 -8.21 -8.02 12.68
C PHE A 131 -8.61 -6.87 11.78
N LYS A 132 -7.83 -5.78 11.81
CA LYS A 132 -8.05 -4.59 10.99
C LYS A 132 -7.02 -4.53 9.87
N ILE A 133 -7.50 -4.24 8.66
CA ILE A 133 -6.68 -3.88 7.51
C ILE A 133 -7.27 -2.62 6.89
N ALA A 134 -6.43 -1.60 6.71
CA ALA A 134 -6.83 -0.30 6.22
C ALA A 134 -5.78 0.30 5.29
N GLY A 135 -6.19 1.07 4.31
CA GLY A 135 -5.27 1.80 3.45
C GLY A 135 -5.97 2.90 2.66
N GLY A 136 -5.28 4.01 2.46
CA GLY A 136 -5.83 5.15 1.74
C GLY A 136 -4.85 6.31 1.61
N PRO A 137 -5.28 7.46 1.09
CA PRO A 137 -4.47 8.66 1.04
C PRO A 137 -4.25 9.28 2.42
N GLY A 138 -3.03 9.75 2.65
CA GLY A 138 -2.64 10.54 3.81
C GLY A 138 -2.00 11.86 3.38
N PHE A 139 -2.26 12.91 4.12
CA PHE A 139 -1.77 14.26 3.86
C PHE A 139 -0.96 14.73 5.05
N VAL A 140 0.21 15.34 4.78
CA VAL A 140 1.09 15.90 5.81
C VAL A 140 1.24 17.40 5.62
N THR A 141 1.41 18.11 6.73
CA THR A 141 1.60 19.57 6.71
C THR A 141 3.04 19.96 6.42
N GLU A 142 3.98 19.20 6.97
CA GLU A 142 5.42 19.48 6.85
C GLU A 142 6.08 18.40 6.00
N HIS A 143 6.88 18.83 5.04
CA HIS A 143 7.63 17.93 4.16
C HIS A 143 8.86 18.68 3.61
N TRP A 144 9.74 18.00 2.90
CA TRP A 144 10.98 18.57 2.35
C TRP A 144 10.81 19.95 1.71
N TYR A 145 9.79 20.11 0.85
CA TYR A 145 9.58 21.37 0.10
C TYR A 145 8.86 22.48 0.87
N THR A 146 8.46 22.27 2.11
CA THR A 146 7.94 23.34 3.00
C THR A 146 9.03 24.03 3.80
N GLN A 147 10.26 23.55 3.74
CA GLN A 147 11.39 24.08 4.49
C GLN A 147 12.13 25.16 3.70
N GLU A 148 12.78 26.07 4.41
CA GLU A 148 13.56 27.14 3.82
C GLU A 148 14.82 26.63 3.11
N ASP A 149 15.49 25.64 3.68
CA ASP A 149 16.68 25.02 3.13
C ASP A 149 16.35 23.69 2.47
N GLN A 150 16.34 23.68 1.14
CA GLN A 150 16.05 22.49 0.30
C GLN A 150 17.31 22.01 -0.43
N ASN A 151 18.50 22.42 -0.01
CA ASN A 151 19.74 22.01 -0.64
C ASN A 151 19.93 20.49 -0.42
N PRO A 152 20.07 19.69 -1.49
CA PRO A 152 20.35 18.25 -1.38
C PRO A 152 21.61 17.90 -0.55
N ASP A 153 22.59 18.80 -0.50
CA ASP A 153 23.80 18.62 0.28
C ASP A 153 23.55 18.62 1.79
N ASN A 154 22.44 19.26 2.22
CA ASN A 154 22.03 19.33 3.62
C ASN A 154 21.12 18.16 4.06
N TYR A 155 21.06 17.10 3.27
CA TYR A 155 20.16 15.95 3.52
C TYR A 155 20.34 15.32 4.92
N TYR A 156 21.57 15.31 5.44
CA TYR A 156 21.88 14.75 6.76
C TYR A 156 21.82 15.78 7.89
N GLU A 157 21.61 17.06 7.59
CA GLU A 157 21.55 18.09 8.60
C GLU A 157 20.34 17.91 9.53
N PRO A 158 20.51 18.23 10.84
CA PRO A 158 19.41 18.09 11.81
C PRO A 158 18.17 18.90 11.51
N GLY A 159 18.33 20.08 10.90
CA GLY A 159 17.25 21.00 10.55
C GLY A 159 16.36 20.57 9.40
N VAL A 160 16.54 19.39 8.81
CA VAL A 160 15.92 19.01 7.54
C VAL A 160 14.96 17.82 7.70
N ASN A 161 13.71 18.00 7.23
CA ASN A 161 12.72 16.92 7.21
C ASN A 161 12.94 16.01 5.99
N THR A 162 13.54 14.87 6.19
CA THR A 162 13.78 13.85 5.17
C THR A 162 12.72 12.73 5.16
N ILE A 163 11.76 12.80 6.08
CA ILE A 163 10.75 11.75 6.27
C ILE A 163 9.71 11.79 5.16
N PHE A 164 9.20 12.98 4.86
CA PHE A 164 8.19 13.20 3.83
C PHE A 164 8.71 14.10 2.71
N GLY A 165 8.66 13.62 1.48
CA GLY A 165 9.05 14.41 0.30
C GLY A 165 7.92 15.25 -0.27
N CYS A 166 6.67 14.98 0.04
CA CYS A 166 5.52 15.75 -0.42
C CYS A 166 4.30 15.60 0.49
N THR A 167 3.31 16.48 0.28
CA THR A 167 2.07 16.52 1.06
C THR A 167 1.28 15.22 0.98
N LEU A 168 1.17 14.62 -0.23
CA LEU A 168 0.36 13.41 -0.45
C LEU A 168 1.20 12.15 -0.27
N ASN A 169 0.73 11.28 0.60
CA ASN A 169 1.35 10.00 0.94
C ASN A 169 0.30 8.89 0.90
N ALA A 170 0.74 7.64 0.81
CA ALA A 170 -0.07 6.48 1.10
C ALA A 170 -0.06 6.25 2.62
N TYR A 171 -1.22 5.93 3.18
CA TYR A 171 -1.41 5.53 4.56
C TYR A 171 -1.85 4.08 4.61
N LEU A 172 -1.16 3.26 5.38
CA LEU A 172 -1.51 1.87 5.64
C LEU A 172 -1.63 1.67 7.14
N ASN A 173 -2.65 0.92 7.57
CA ASN A 173 -2.85 0.59 8.97
C ASN A 173 -3.32 -0.85 9.08
N ALA A 174 -2.64 -1.63 9.90
CA ALA A 174 -3.00 -3.00 10.23
C ALA A 174 -2.91 -3.21 11.74
N GLY A 175 -3.83 -3.99 12.30
CA GLY A 175 -3.82 -4.20 13.74
C GLY A 175 -4.93 -5.09 14.25
N ILE A 176 -5.04 -5.12 15.57
CA ILE A 176 -6.05 -5.83 16.34
C ILE A 176 -6.96 -4.81 16.99
N ASN A 177 -8.24 -4.90 16.71
CA ASN A 177 -9.29 -4.13 17.34
C ASN A 177 -9.97 -4.98 18.41
N LEU A 178 -10.09 -4.44 19.61
CA LEU A 178 -10.72 -5.07 20.76
C LEU A 178 -11.94 -4.24 21.14
N ASN A 179 -13.08 -4.89 21.39
CA ASN A 179 -14.30 -4.27 21.84
C ASN A 179 -14.89 -5.02 23.04
N PHE A 180 -15.33 -4.27 24.03
CA PHE A 180 -16.03 -4.73 25.24
C PHE A 180 -17.41 -4.06 25.27
N PRO A 181 -18.48 -4.70 24.79
CA PRO A 181 -19.82 -4.17 24.83
C PRO A 181 -20.29 -3.87 26.27
N ILE A 182 -20.63 -2.62 26.58
CA ILE A 182 -21.17 -2.20 27.86
C ILE A 182 -22.71 -2.25 27.79
N THR A 183 -23.25 -1.76 26.68
CA THR A 183 -24.68 -1.82 26.35
C THR A 183 -24.81 -2.23 24.88
N ARG A 184 -26.04 -2.45 24.41
CA ARG A 184 -26.30 -2.68 22.98
C ARG A 184 -25.91 -1.49 22.08
N TYR A 185 -25.72 -0.29 22.65
CA TYR A 185 -25.41 0.95 21.93
C TYR A 185 -23.99 1.44 22.15
N LEU A 186 -23.31 0.96 23.18
CA LEU A 186 -22.01 1.49 23.59
C LEU A 186 -21.05 0.37 23.93
N ALA A 187 -19.84 0.46 23.40
CA ALA A 187 -18.74 -0.40 23.74
C ALA A 187 -17.50 0.44 24.12
N LEU A 188 -16.74 -0.01 25.12
CA LEU A 188 -15.36 0.40 25.32
C LEU A 188 -14.49 -0.37 24.33
N GLY A 189 -13.62 0.33 23.62
CA GLY A 189 -12.77 -0.31 22.62
C GLY A 189 -11.35 0.16 22.66
N GLY A 190 -10.51 -0.53 21.91
CA GLY A 190 -9.11 -0.18 21.70
C GLY A 190 -8.55 -0.84 20.47
N GLU A 191 -7.42 -0.33 20.03
CA GLU A 191 -6.66 -0.93 18.93
C GLU A 191 -5.18 -0.98 19.31
N PHE A 192 -4.52 -2.05 18.95
CA PHE A 192 -3.08 -2.15 18.90
C PHE A 192 -2.69 -2.46 17.46
N GLY A 193 -1.81 -1.66 16.86
CA GLY A 193 -1.52 -1.84 15.46
C GLY A 193 -0.28 -1.12 14.98
N TYR A 194 -0.11 -1.18 13.67
CA TYR A 194 1.00 -0.64 12.92
C TYR A 194 0.49 0.37 11.90
N ILE A 195 1.15 1.52 11.83
CA ILE A 195 0.92 2.54 10.80
C ILE A 195 2.18 2.66 9.95
N HIS A 196 1.98 2.63 8.63
CA HIS A 196 2.98 3.04 7.65
C HIS A 196 2.46 4.23 6.85
N MET A 197 3.33 5.22 6.61
CA MET A 197 3.00 6.36 5.77
C MET A 197 4.21 6.79 4.95
N SER A 198 4.07 6.75 3.62
CA SER A 198 5.12 7.14 2.67
C SER A 198 4.51 7.50 1.32
N ASN A 199 5.26 8.19 0.45
CA ASN A 199 4.77 8.58 -0.87
C ASN A 199 5.17 7.62 -2.01
N GLY A 200 5.78 6.45 -1.69
CA GLY A 200 6.20 5.47 -2.69
C GLY A 200 7.18 6.02 -3.72
N ARG A 201 8.10 6.89 -3.31
CA ARG A 201 9.09 7.58 -4.17
C ARG A 201 8.49 8.49 -5.26
N THR A 202 7.21 8.82 -5.17
CA THR A 202 6.63 9.85 -6.05
C THR A 202 7.34 11.19 -5.89
N CYS A 203 7.81 11.48 -4.68
CA CYS A 203 8.70 12.59 -4.34
C CYS A 203 9.87 12.07 -3.51
N MET A 204 11.01 12.75 -3.58
CA MET A 204 12.16 12.48 -2.72
C MET A 204 12.46 13.73 -1.87
N PRO A 205 12.95 13.55 -0.64
CA PRO A 205 13.20 12.28 0.06
C PRO A 205 11.91 11.54 0.42
N ASN A 206 12.01 10.25 0.73
CA ASN A 206 10.87 9.42 1.12
C ASN A 206 11.32 8.29 2.05
N ILE A 207 11.75 8.64 3.25
CA ILE A 207 12.02 7.64 4.29
C ILE A 207 10.69 7.06 4.78
N GLY A 208 9.66 7.92 4.91
CA GLY A 208 8.37 7.55 5.44
C GLY A 208 8.41 7.31 6.95
N ILE A 209 7.31 6.88 7.52
CA ILE A 209 7.20 6.48 8.93
C ILE A 209 6.70 5.05 9.06
N ASN A 210 7.20 4.37 10.09
CA ASN A 210 6.74 3.09 10.56
C ASN A 210 6.50 3.21 12.07
N SER A 211 5.27 3.05 12.52
CA SER A 211 4.91 3.26 13.92
C SER A 211 4.02 2.15 14.45
N LEU A 212 4.35 1.64 15.63
CA LEU A 212 3.39 0.89 16.45
C LEU A 212 2.55 1.89 17.25
N TYR A 213 1.30 1.57 17.48
CA TYR A 213 0.41 2.38 18.30
C TYR A 213 -0.50 1.56 19.19
N GLY A 214 -0.91 2.14 20.30
CA GLY A 214 -1.99 1.67 21.14
C GLY A 214 -3.05 2.76 21.30
N SER A 215 -4.31 2.36 21.31
CA SER A 215 -5.44 3.27 21.44
C SER A 215 -6.49 2.72 22.38
N VAL A 216 -7.25 3.62 23.03
CA VAL A 216 -8.43 3.30 23.83
C VAL A 216 -9.51 4.34 23.54
N GLY A 217 -10.76 3.93 23.45
CA GLY A 217 -11.84 4.84 23.14
C GLY A 217 -13.20 4.17 23.19
N VAL A 218 -14.16 4.75 22.52
CA VAL A 218 -15.55 4.30 22.53
C VAL A 218 -16.07 4.04 21.13
N THR A 219 -16.95 3.07 21.02
CA THR A 219 -17.74 2.78 19.83
C THR A 219 -19.22 2.91 20.19
N ALA A 220 -19.94 3.77 19.48
CA ALA A 220 -21.38 3.94 19.59
C ALA A 220 -22.07 3.27 18.40
N THR A 221 -22.94 2.29 18.66
CA THR A 221 -23.68 1.55 17.64
C THR A 221 -25.11 2.06 17.56
N LEU A 222 -25.53 2.41 16.36
CA LEU A 222 -26.87 2.83 16.02
C LEU A 222 -27.58 1.70 15.26
N ASN A 223 -28.91 1.65 15.38
CA ASN A 223 -29.70 0.57 14.78
C ASN A 223 -29.24 -0.84 15.17
N SER A 224 -28.87 -1.02 16.45
CA SER A 224 -28.33 -2.29 16.98
C SER A 224 -29.31 -3.45 16.97
N ASP A 225 -30.59 -3.19 16.64
CA ASP A 225 -31.66 -4.20 16.59
C ASP A 225 -31.62 -5.06 15.32
N VAL A 226 -30.72 -4.76 14.38
CA VAL A 226 -30.54 -5.55 13.16
C VAL A 226 -29.75 -6.81 13.49
N GLU A 227 -30.38 -7.94 13.37
CA GLU A 227 -29.80 -9.24 13.68
C GLU A 227 -28.80 -9.64 12.60
N LYS A 228 -27.59 -10.08 13.01
CA LYS A 228 -26.64 -10.70 12.10
C LYS A 228 -27.19 -12.02 11.59
N LYS A 229 -27.27 -12.19 10.27
CA LYS A 229 -27.67 -13.48 9.69
C LYS A 229 -26.59 -14.52 9.92
N PRO A 230 -26.99 -15.80 10.16
CA PRO A 230 -26.04 -16.89 10.30
C PRO A 230 -25.13 -17.00 9.07
N VAL A 231 -23.85 -17.31 9.30
CA VAL A 231 -22.92 -17.60 8.22
C VAL A 231 -23.35 -18.86 7.48
N GLN A 232 -23.54 -18.74 6.18
CA GLN A 232 -23.82 -19.84 5.27
C GLN A 232 -22.73 -19.87 4.22
N PHE A 233 -22.09 -21.01 4.00
CA PHE A 233 -21.09 -21.15 2.96
C PHE A 233 -21.74 -21.61 1.67
N PRO A 234 -22.03 -20.69 0.72
CA PRO A 234 -22.64 -21.04 -0.55
C PRO A 234 -21.70 -21.87 -1.40
N ASP A 235 -22.24 -22.54 -2.42
CA ASP A 235 -21.44 -23.26 -3.40
C ASP A 235 -20.43 -22.34 -4.06
N GLN A 236 -19.17 -22.80 -4.13
CA GLN A 236 -18.06 -21.96 -4.59
C GLN A 236 -17.88 -22.07 -6.09
N PRO A 237 -17.92 -20.98 -6.85
CA PRO A 237 -17.38 -20.98 -8.19
C PRO A 237 -15.85 -21.13 -8.10
N TYR A 238 -15.32 -22.02 -8.89
CA TYR A 238 -13.88 -22.25 -9.02
C TYR A 238 -13.49 -22.20 -10.49
N GLY A 239 -12.26 -21.94 -10.77
CA GLY A 239 -11.74 -21.94 -12.13
C GLY A 239 -10.71 -20.88 -12.41
N TRP A 240 -10.29 -20.83 -13.64
CA TRP A 240 -9.26 -19.92 -14.09
C TRP A 240 -9.82 -18.58 -14.51
N ALA A 241 -9.05 -17.55 -14.32
CA ALA A 241 -9.24 -16.25 -14.95
C ALA A 241 -7.89 -15.75 -15.47
N ILE A 242 -7.91 -15.10 -16.64
CA ILE A 242 -6.74 -14.41 -17.18
C ILE A 242 -6.91 -12.91 -16.91
N ASN A 243 -5.92 -12.30 -16.29
CA ASN A 243 -5.85 -10.87 -16.07
C ASN A 243 -4.83 -10.25 -17.02
N ILE A 244 -5.21 -9.16 -17.67
CA ILE A 244 -4.32 -8.35 -18.51
C ILE A 244 -4.42 -6.92 -18.01
N THR A 245 -3.30 -6.31 -17.61
CA THR A 245 -3.27 -4.97 -17.03
C THR A 245 -2.16 -4.14 -17.66
N GLY A 246 -2.47 -2.91 -18.01
CA GLY A 246 -1.50 -1.86 -18.31
C GLY A 246 -1.56 -0.79 -17.22
N ALA A 247 -0.42 -0.37 -16.70
CA ALA A 247 -0.35 0.65 -15.68
C ALA A 247 0.78 1.64 -15.96
N ALA A 248 0.66 2.85 -15.40
CA ALA A 248 1.67 3.90 -15.49
C ALA A 248 1.70 4.72 -14.21
N GLY A 249 2.84 5.35 -13.96
CA GLY A 249 3.06 6.25 -12.85
C GLY A 249 4.28 7.13 -13.09
N ALA A 250 4.68 7.84 -12.08
CA ALA A 250 5.86 8.70 -12.14
C ALA A 250 6.55 8.73 -10.78
N HIS A 251 7.87 8.65 -10.77
CA HIS A 251 8.66 8.73 -9.54
C HIS A 251 9.91 9.58 -9.69
N LYS A 252 10.53 9.92 -8.56
CA LYS A 252 11.85 10.52 -8.50
C LYS A 252 12.88 9.46 -8.09
N SER A 253 14.04 9.44 -8.73
CA SER A 253 15.13 8.54 -8.33
C SER A 253 16.02 9.14 -7.26
N ALA A 254 16.16 10.47 -7.23
CA ALA A 254 16.98 11.20 -6.26
C ALA A 254 16.34 12.54 -5.86
N ILE A 255 16.81 13.12 -4.75
CA ILE A 255 16.35 14.42 -4.23
C ILE A 255 16.61 15.54 -5.25
N ALA A 256 17.79 15.54 -5.85
CA ALA A 256 18.21 16.53 -6.82
C ALA A 256 17.46 16.45 -8.17
N ASP A 257 16.58 15.46 -8.39
CA ASP A 257 15.77 15.40 -9.61
C ASP A 257 14.78 16.54 -9.69
N LYS A 258 14.91 17.37 -10.74
CA LYS A 258 13.95 18.44 -11.01
C LYS A 258 12.61 17.86 -11.48
N ASN A 259 12.65 16.82 -12.29
CA ASN A 259 11.48 16.18 -12.89
C ASN A 259 11.22 14.78 -12.31
N ARG A 260 10.00 14.30 -12.49
CA ARG A 260 9.65 12.90 -12.28
C ARG A 260 9.86 12.12 -13.56
N PHE A 261 10.27 10.86 -13.42
CA PHE A 261 10.46 9.93 -14.52
C PHE A 261 9.24 9.06 -14.72
N LEU A 262 8.91 8.82 -15.98
CA LEU A 262 7.82 7.91 -16.34
C LEU A 262 8.20 6.48 -15.97
N ILE A 263 7.24 5.82 -15.37
CA ILE A 263 7.22 4.37 -15.22
C ILE A 263 5.98 3.82 -15.90
N SER A 264 6.07 2.62 -16.43
CA SER A 264 4.90 1.88 -16.89
C SER A 264 5.11 0.39 -16.68
N SER A 265 4.01 -0.33 -16.55
CA SER A 265 4.04 -1.79 -16.45
C SER A 265 2.96 -2.44 -17.31
N PHE A 266 3.28 -3.65 -17.72
CA PHE A 266 2.33 -4.57 -18.32
C PHE A 266 2.36 -5.88 -17.52
N HIS A 267 1.18 -6.37 -17.17
CA HIS A 267 0.98 -7.64 -16.48
C HIS A 267 0.02 -8.53 -17.24
N ALA A 268 0.39 -9.80 -17.42
CA ALA A 268 -0.49 -10.85 -17.92
C ALA A 268 -0.39 -12.06 -16.99
N GLY A 269 -1.49 -12.40 -16.31
CA GLY A 269 -1.50 -13.47 -15.32
C GLY A 269 -2.68 -14.41 -15.46
N ALA A 270 -2.47 -15.69 -15.13
CA ALA A 270 -3.51 -16.69 -15.00
C ALA A 270 -3.70 -16.99 -13.51
N VAL A 271 -4.89 -16.73 -12.99
CA VAL A 271 -5.26 -16.90 -11.58
C VAL A 271 -6.33 -17.98 -11.46
N TYR A 272 -6.10 -18.97 -10.60
CA TYR A 272 -7.09 -19.97 -10.23
C TYR A 272 -7.83 -19.52 -8.98
N HIS A 273 -9.14 -19.30 -9.09
CA HIS A 273 -9.99 -18.97 -7.95
C HIS A 273 -10.31 -20.23 -7.16
N VAL A 274 -9.65 -20.39 -6.01
CA VAL A 274 -9.84 -21.51 -5.09
C VAL A 274 -11.16 -21.34 -4.35
N THR A 275 -11.51 -20.10 -4.04
CA THR A 275 -12.75 -19.71 -3.35
C THR A 275 -13.31 -18.43 -3.94
N ASN A 276 -14.50 -18.02 -3.51
CA ASN A 276 -15.09 -16.72 -3.91
C ASN A 276 -14.25 -15.51 -3.49
N TRP A 277 -13.44 -15.64 -2.47
CA TRP A 277 -12.67 -14.54 -1.90
C TRP A 277 -11.16 -14.66 -2.12
N TYR A 278 -10.65 -15.83 -2.57
CA TYR A 278 -9.21 -16.05 -2.77
C TYR A 278 -8.90 -16.70 -4.10
N GLY A 279 -7.93 -16.12 -4.80
CA GLY A 279 -7.34 -16.67 -6.01
C GLY A 279 -5.82 -16.66 -5.93
N VAL A 280 -5.19 -17.66 -6.51
CA VAL A 280 -3.73 -17.79 -6.63
C VAL A 280 -3.35 -18.14 -8.07
N GLY A 281 -2.23 -17.60 -8.54
CA GLY A 281 -1.83 -17.79 -9.93
C GLY A 281 -0.40 -17.39 -10.24
N LEU A 282 -0.08 -17.42 -11.53
CA LEU A 282 1.21 -17.01 -12.05
C LEU A 282 1.02 -15.91 -13.09
N GLY A 283 1.95 -14.96 -13.12
CA GLY A 283 1.94 -13.85 -14.05
C GLY A 283 3.30 -13.58 -14.68
N LEU A 284 3.25 -12.92 -15.81
CA LEU A 284 4.39 -12.31 -16.50
C LEU A 284 4.28 -10.81 -16.34
N ASP A 285 5.37 -10.17 -15.95
CA ASP A 285 5.46 -8.74 -15.71
C ASP A 285 6.54 -8.12 -16.58
N VAL A 286 6.23 -6.98 -17.16
CA VAL A 286 7.18 -6.12 -17.87
C VAL A 286 7.09 -4.73 -17.27
N PHE A 287 8.23 -4.17 -16.84
CA PHE A 287 8.34 -2.85 -16.24
C PHE A 287 9.27 -1.98 -17.07
N TYR A 288 8.81 -0.81 -17.47
CA TYR A 288 9.62 0.25 -18.02
C TYR A 288 9.88 1.31 -16.95
N ASN A 289 11.14 1.73 -16.80
CA ASN A 289 11.52 2.76 -15.85
C ASN A 289 12.54 3.71 -16.50
N ASP A 290 12.11 4.93 -16.79
CA ASP A 290 12.96 5.95 -17.40
C ASP A 290 14.04 6.49 -16.44
N ALA A 291 13.84 6.37 -15.14
CA ALA A 291 14.77 6.83 -14.13
C ALA A 291 16.07 6.02 -14.06
N VAL A 292 16.09 4.80 -14.58
CA VAL A 292 17.28 3.94 -14.59
C VAL A 292 18.48 4.65 -15.23
N THR A 293 18.24 5.45 -16.26
CA THR A 293 19.28 6.21 -16.97
C THR A 293 19.93 7.30 -16.14
N LYS A 294 19.16 7.94 -15.27
CA LYS A 294 19.65 9.06 -14.45
C LYS A 294 20.37 8.60 -13.19
N PHE A 295 20.08 7.40 -12.73
CA PHE A 295 20.73 6.84 -11.55
C PHE A 295 22.22 6.58 -11.79
N THR A 296 22.56 6.05 -12.94
CA THR A 296 23.96 5.78 -13.32
C THR A 296 24.76 7.05 -13.62
N ASP A 297 24.15 8.07 -14.18
CA ASP A 297 24.84 9.35 -14.48
C ASP A 297 25.40 10.03 -13.23
N ARG A 298 24.70 9.98 -12.11
CA ARG A 298 25.11 10.66 -10.88
C ARG A 298 26.17 9.91 -10.11
N SER A 299 26.09 8.61 -10.14
CA SER A 299 27.04 7.76 -9.45
C SER A 299 28.40 7.72 -10.17
N LEU A 300 28.45 7.98 -11.47
CA LEU A 300 29.70 7.97 -12.27
C LEU A 300 30.62 9.17 -12.04
N TYR A 301 30.17 10.25 -11.41
CA TYR A 301 30.91 11.53 -11.44
C TYR A 301 31.35 12.11 -10.09
N CYS A 302 31.04 11.45 -8.97
CA CYS A 302 31.65 11.82 -7.70
C CYS A 302 32.91 10.98 -7.45
N LYS A 303 34.09 11.48 -7.85
CA LYS A 303 35.35 11.05 -7.28
C LYS A 303 35.53 11.78 -5.96
N GLY A 304 35.17 11.18 -4.87
CA GLY A 304 35.32 11.73 -3.54
C GLY A 304 36.06 10.77 -2.62
N GLU A 305 36.62 11.27 -1.56
CA GLU A 305 37.06 10.45 -0.43
C GLU A 305 35.81 10.02 0.34
N TYR A 306 35.70 8.74 0.61
CA TYR A 306 34.62 8.15 1.38
C TYR A 306 35.12 7.87 2.79
N ASP A 307 34.31 8.14 3.79
CA ASP A 307 34.57 7.69 5.14
C ASP A 307 34.36 6.18 5.31
N ILE A 308 34.61 5.69 6.53
CA ILE A 308 34.49 4.28 6.90
C ILE A 308 33.07 3.74 6.67
N ASP A 309 32.07 4.63 6.63
CA ASP A 309 30.65 4.29 6.47
C ASP A 309 30.17 4.46 5.01
N GLY A 310 31.07 4.78 4.08
CA GLY A 310 30.76 4.94 2.66
C GLY A 310 30.07 6.27 2.32
N VAL A 311 30.16 7.25 3.19
CA VAL A 311 29.62 8.61 2.97
C VAL A 311 30.68 9.44 2.26
N ILE A 312 30.31 10.18 1.21
CA ILE A 312 31.21 11.11 0.51
C ILE A 312 31.53 12.27 1.47
N VAL A 313 32.77 12.30 1.94
CA VAL A 313 33.25 13.33 2.89
C VAL A 313 33.79 14.56 2.16
N ASP A 314 34.30 14.37 0.95
CA ASP A 314 34.74 15.48 0.09
C ASP A 314 34.58 15.11 -1.40
N CYS A 315 33.86 15.92 -2.15
CA CYS A 315 33.68 15.76 -3.59
C CYS A 315 34.47 16.85 -4.32
N THR A 316 35.73 16.58 -4.58
CA THR A 316 36.64 17.56 -5.22
C THR A 316 36.44 17.69 -6.74
N THR A 317 35.71 16.80 -7.38
CA THR A 317 35.41 16.88 -8.83
C THR A 317 34.08 16.23 -9.15
N CYS A 318 33.00 17.01 -9.06
CA CYS A 318 31.78 16.68 -9.78
C CYS A 318 31.98 17.05 -11.26
N GLY A 319 32.30 16.07 -12.08
CA GLY A 319 32.38 16.27 -13.53
C GLY A 319 30.98 16.43 -14.12
N ASP A 320 30.89 17.17 -15.22
CA ASP A 320 29.62 17.33 -15.97
C ASP A 320 29.04 15.96 -16.32
N SER A 321 27.74 15.78 -16.04
CA SER A 321 27.01 14.57 -16.38
C SER A 321 27.14 14.28 -17.88
N LYS A 322 27.78 13.18 -18.28
CA LYS A 322 27.67 12.70 -19.66
C LYS A 322 26.27 12.17 -19.85
N ASP A 323 25.53 12.74 -20.79
CA ASP A 323 24.29 12.15 -21.26
C ASP A 323 24.59 10.77 -21.85
N VAL A 324 24.33 9.73 -21.08
CA VAL A 324 24.42 8.35 -21.56
C VAL A 324 23.08 7.98 -22.13
N ASP A 325 22.99 7.85 -23.45
CA ASP A 325 21.79 7.36 -24.13
C ASP A 325 21.61 5.85 -23.88
N TYR A 326 20.75 5.55 -22.93
CA TYR A 326 20.36 4.16 -22.70
C TYR A 326 19.29 3.71 -23.69
N THR A 327 19.47 2.53 -24.23
CA THR A 327 18.48 1.92 -25.11
C THR A 327 17.19 1.57 -24.36
N PHE A 328 16.09 1.45 -25.10
CA PHE A 328 14.81 1.01 -24.53
C PHE A 328 14.97 -0.31 -23.74
N ALA A 329 15.74 -1.26 -24.27
CA ALA A 329 15.97 -2.55 -23.61
C ALA A 329 16.62 -2.42 -22.23
N GLN A 330 17.52 -1.43 -22.04
CA GLN A 330 18.16 -1.16 -20.75
C GLN A 330 17.22 -0.55 -19.70
N LYS A 331 16.12 0.10 -20.14
CA LYS A 331 15.08 0.67 -19.28
C LYS A 331 13.99 -0.33 -18.91
N VAL A 332 14.00 -1.53 -19.52
CA VAL A 332 12.99 -2.57 -19.30
C VAL A 332 13.50 -3.65 -18.36
N ARG A 333 12.64 -4.09 -17.47
CA ARG A 333 12.83 -5.29 -16.62
C ARG A 333 11.66 -6.23 -16.82
N SER A 334 11.90 -7.53 -16.80
CA SER A 334 10.86 -8.55 -16.95
C SER A 334 11.01 -9.63 -15.90
N GLY A 335 9.88 -10.12 -15.41
CA GLY A 335 9.83 -11.12 -14.38
C GLY A 335 8.60 -12.02 -14.45
N ILE A 336 8.63 -13.04 -13.61
CA ILE A 336 7.47 -13.88 -13.31
C ILE A 336 7.00 -13.61 -11.90
N SER A 337 5.70 -13.66 -11.66
CA SER A 337 5.11 -13.42 -10.34
C SER A 337 4.15 -14.53 -9.93
N LEU A 338 4.16 -14.82 -8.63
CA LEU A 338 3.11 -15.54 -7.92
C LEU A 338 2.05 -14.52 -7.52
N ASN A 339 0.86 -14.63 -8.09
CA ASN A 339 -0.24 -13.70 -7.85
C ASN A 339 -1.14 -14.23 -6.74
N ASN A 340 -1.52 -13.35 -5.81
CA ASN A 340 -2.53 -13.62 -4.80
C ASN A 340 -3.59 -12.52 -4.84
N GLU A 341 -4.83 -12.93 -4.97
CA GLU A 341 -6.00 -12.05 -5.05
C GLU A 341 -6.96 -12.34 -3.90
N PHE A 342 -7.28 -11.29 -3.13
CA PHE A 342 -8.24 -11.36 -2.03
C PHE A 342 -9.44 -10.48 -2.36
N LYS A 343 -10.60 -11.07 -2.61
CA LYS A 343 -11.80 -10.39 -3.11
C LYS A 343 -12.74 -9.97 -1.99
N PHE A 344 -13.12 -8.71 -2.01
CA PHE A 344 -14.02 -8.08 -1.08
C PHE A 344 -15.14 -7.37 -1.88
N GLY A 345 -15.99 -8.15 -2.52
CA GLY A 345 -17.02 -7.62 -3.44
C GLY A 345 -16.40 -7.03 -4.71
N VAL A 346 -16.59 -5.74 -4.94
CA VAL A 346 -16.04 -5.04 -6.13
C VAL A 346 -14.55 -4.72 -6.01
N VAL A 347 -13.99 -4.79 -4.81
CA VAL A 347 -12.57 -4.53 -4.54
C VAL A 347 -11.83 -5.86 -4.38
N THR A 348 -10.65 -5.96 -4.99
CA THR A 348 -9.74 -7.10 -4.82
C THR A 348 -8.38 -6.57 -4.39
N ALA A 349 -7.91 -6.98 -3.22
CA ALA A 349 -6.53 -6.73 -2.81
C ALA A 349 -5.59 -7.66 -3.58
N ILE A 350 -4.43 -7.13 -3.95
CA ILE A 350 -3.38 -7.81 -4.73
C ILE A 350 -2.13 -7.89 -3.86
N VAL A 351 -1.56 -9.08 -3.77
CA VAL A 351 -0.27 -9.35 -3.15
C VAL A 351 0.51 -10.27 -4.07
N ASP A 352 1.34 -9.70 -4.92
CA ASP A 352 2.14 -10.46 -5.87
C ASP A 352 3.60 -10.48 -5.42
N TRP A 353 4.22 -11.63 -5.53
CA TRP A 353 5.65 -11.79 -5.32
C TRP A 353 6.30 -12.29 -6.60
N GLY A 354 7.26 -11.53 -7.14
CA GLY A 354 7.88 -11.82 -8.41
C GLY A 354 9.40 -11.89 -8.35
N MET A 355 9.96 -12.52 -9.37
CA MET A 355 11.41 -12.59 -9.61
C MET A 355 11.73 -12.15 -11.02
N TYR A 356 12.80 -11.37 -11.16
CA TYR A 356 13.26 -10.94 -12.48
C TYR A 356 14.07 -12.05 -13.16
N PHE A 357 13.73 -12.35 -14.40
CA PHE A 357 14.58 -13.12 -15.30
C PHE A 357 15.38 -12.21 -16.27
N TYR A 358 14.96 -10.94 -16.41
CA TYR A 358 15.65 -9.90 -17.16
C TYR A 358 15.67 -8.60 -16.34
N ASN A 359 16.86 -8.17 -15.92
CA ASN A 359 17.06 -6.94 -15.14
C ASN A 359 18.43 -6.31 -15.50
N PRO A 360 18.50 -5.56 -16.62
CA PRO A 360 19.74 -4.92 -17.05
C PRO A 360 20.25 -3.83 -16.09
N SER A 361 19.37 -3.18 -15.36
CA SER A 361 19.76 -2.16 -14.38
C SER A 361 20.68 -2.70 -13.29
N ARG A 362 20.54 -3.98 -12.93
CA ARG A 362 21.44 -4.65 -11.98
C ARG A 362 22.88 -4.72 -12.48
N HIS A 363 23.08 -5.04 -13.74
CA HIS A 363 24.42 -5.11 -14.34
C HIS A 363 25.05 -3.73 -14.43
N ILE A 364 24.31 -2.75 -14.84
CA ILE A 364 24.75 -1.35 -14.93
C ILE A 364 25.26 -0.88 -13.56
N TYR A 365 24.53 -1.16 -12.49
CA TYR A 365 24.92 -0.81 -11.13
C TYR A 365 26.17 -1.56 -10.66
N LEU A 366 26.28 -2.85 -10.92
CA LEU A 366 27.45 -3.66 -10.53
C LEU A 366 28.70 -3.26 -11.28
N ASP A 367 28.60 -2.94 -12.56
CA ASP A 367 29.73 -2.47 -13.37
C ASP A 367 30.21 -1.10 -12.88
N TYR A 368 29.31 -0.21 -12.51
CA TYR A 368 29.64 1.07 -11.91
C TYR A 368 30.49 0.91 -10.63
N HIS A 369 30.08 0.08 -9.70
CA HIS A 369 30.84 -0.16 -8.48
C HIS A 369 32.24 -0.70 -8.77
N LYS A 370 32.37 -1.58 -9.76
CA LYS A 370 33.68 -2.13 -10.19
C LYS A 370 34.59 -1.06 -10.75
N ASP A 371 34.09 -0.18 -11.61
CA ASP A 371 34.90 0.81 -12.33
C ASP A 371 35.36 1.97 -11.45
N ASN A 372 34.53 2.39 -10.49
CA ASN A 372 34.82 3.54 -9.64
C ASN A 372 35.66 3.23 -8.42
N TYR A 373 35.59 2.02 -7.88
CA TYR A 373 36.35 1.67 -6.69
C TYR A 373 37.68 0.97 -7.01
N GLY A 374 37.98 0.65 -8.29
CA GLY A 374 39.27 0.03 -8.71
C GLY A 374 39.60 -1.26 -7.97
N LYS A 375 38.79 -1.66 -7.05
CA LYS A 375 38.82 -2.88 -6.25
C LYS A 375 37.57 -3.67 -6.58
N VAL A 376 37.77 -4.96 -6.86
CA VAL A 376 36.67 -5.91 -6.77
C VAL A 376 36.12 -5.76 -5.36
N VAL A 377 34.98 -5.07 -5.21
CA VAL A 377 34.28 -5.01 -3.94
C VAL A 377 34.11 -6.45 -3.48
N PRO A 378 34.67 -6.84 -2.33
CA PRO A 378 34.63 -8.23 -1.92
C PRO A 378 33.19 -8.68 -1.94
N LYS A 379 32.90 -9.92 -2.37
CA LYS A 379 31.53 -10.51 -2.33
C LYS A 379 30.82 -10.31 -0.98
N ARG A 380 31.57 -10.02 0.10
CA ARG A 380 31.05 -9.70 1.43
C ARG A 380 30.53 -8.28 1.57
N GLU A 381 31.07 -7.31 0.85
CA GLU A 381 30.54 -5.93 0.80
C GLU A 381 29.41 -5.83 -0.22
N LEU A 382 29.46 -6.61 -1.31
CA LEU A 382 28.30 -6.91 -2.14
C LEU A 382 27.20 -7.69 -1.37
N ALA A 383 27.51 -8.29 -0.21
CA ALA A 383 26.50 -8.94 0.64
C ALA A 383 25.70 -7.95 1.48
N TYR A 384 26.13 -6.68 1.60
CA TYR A 384 25.26 -5.58 2.02
C TYR A 384 24.27 -5.19 0.90
N VAL A 385 24.60 -5.44 -0.35
CA VAL A 385 23.67 -5.61 -1.45
C VAL A 385 23.10 -7.02 -1.33
N SER A 386 22.47 -7.30 -0.21
CA SER A 386 21.79 -8.56 0.06
C SER A 386 20.87 -8.90 -1.10
N PRO A 387 20.83 -10.13 -1.61
CA PRO A 387 19.74 -10.55 -2.52
C PRO A 387 18.35 -10.26 -1.93
N TRP A 388 18.26 -10.02 -0.63
CA TRP A 388 17.04 -9.69 0.13
C TRP A 388 16.91 -8.20 0.41
N GLY A 389 17.92 -7.37 0.10
CA GLY A 389 17.92 -6.01 0.60
C GLY A 389 18.15 -4.95 -0.44
N ALA A 390 18.20 -3.95 -0.12
CA ALA A 390 18.53 -2.56 -0.01
C ALA A 390 18.29 -1.72 -1.25
N GLY A 391 18.64 -2.06 -2.46
CA GLY A 391 18.46 -1.20 -3.64
C GLY A 391 17.37 -1.73 -4.58
N SER A 392 16.50 -0.84 -5.05
CA SER A 392 15.46 -1.22 -6.02
C SER A 392 16.02 -1.74 -7.33
N GLU A 393 17.23 -1.29 -7.69
CA GLU A 393 17.89 -1.61 -8.95
C GLU A 393 18.58 -2.96 -8.92
N GLU A 394 19.00 -3.42 -7.75
CA GLU A 394 19.85 -4.60 -7.57
C GLU A 394 19.07 -5.86 -7.19
N ALA A 395 17.86 -5.69 -6.65
CA ALA A 395 17.06 -6.80 -6.19
C ALA A 395 16.74 -7.75 -7.35
N PHE A 396 16.82 -9.05 -7.09
CA PHE A 396 16.40 -10.08 -8.04
C PHE A 396 14.88 -10.35 -7.95
N HIS A 397 14.22 -9.87 -6.92
CA HIS A 397 12.79 -10.07 -6.66
C HIS A 397 12.07 -8.73 -6.45
N TYR A 398 10.75 -8.76 -6.54
CA TYR A 398 9.88 -7.63 -6.25
C TYR A 398 8.59 -8.11 -5.60
N ILE A 399 7.93 -7.20 -4.90
CA ILE A 399 6.59 -7.38 -4.38
C ILE A 399 5.71 -6.29 -5.00
N ARG A 400 4.52 -6.66 -5.43
CA ARG A 400 3.50 -5.71 -5.84
C ARG A 400 2.33 -5.81 -4.87
N LEU A 401 2.00 -4.70 -4.22
CA LEU A 401 0.91 -4.57 -3.27
C LEU A 401 -0.09 -3.54 -3.78
N GLY A 402 -1.37 -3.83 -3.68
CA GLY A 402 -2.37 -2.86 -4.10
C GLY A 402 -3.78 -3.40 -4.12
N ALA A 403 -4.62 -2.72 -4.87
CA ALA A 403 -6.00 -3.10 -5.05
C ALA A 403 -6.46 -2.83 -6.48
N LYS A 404 -7.35 -3.68 -6.97
CA LYS A 404 -8.14 -3.46 -8.16
C LYS A 404 -9.61 -3.31 -7.79
N CYS A 405 -10.28 -2.36 -8.43
CA CYS A 405 -11.69 -2.12 -8.27
C CYS A 405 -12.39 -2.37 -9.61
N ARG A 406 -13.38 -3.24 -9.61
CA ARG A 406 -14.19 -3.48 -10.79
C ARG A 406 -15.01 -2.23 -11.12
N VAL A 407 -14.83 -1.70 -12.33
CA VAL A 407 -15.55 -0.51 -12.81
C VAL A 407 -16.67 -0.85 -13.79
N TRP A 408 -16.52 -1.96 -14.51
CA TRP A 408 -17.54 -2.46 -15.44
C TRP A 408 -17.28 -3.93 -15.74
N ASP A 409 -18.30 -4.78 -15.72
CA ASP A 409 -18.20 -6.23 -16.01
C ASP A 409 -16.83 -6.83 -15.63
N ASN A 410 -15.98 -7.05 -16.63
CA ASN A 410 -14.65 -7.59 -16.50
C ASN A 410 -13.56 -6.52 -16.49
N LEU A 411 -13.91 -5.23 -16.65
CA LEU A 411 -12.97 -4.11 -16.60
C LEU A 411 -12.72 -3.67 -15.16
N TYR A 412 -11.48 -3.46 -14.80
CA TYR A 412 -11.11 -2.94 -13.50
C TYR A 412 -10.07 -1.81 -13.59
N ALA A 413 -10.17 -0.88 -12.65
CA ALA A 413 -9.12 0.08 -12.35
C ALA A 413 -8.25 -0.49 -11.23
N GLN A 414 -6.94 -0.19 -11.27
CA GLN A 414 -5.96 -0.73 -10.34
C GLN A 414 -5.04 0.39 -9.84
N MET A 415 -4.69 0.31 -8.57
CA MET A 415 -3.58 1.05 -7.99
C MET A 415 -2.66 0.06 -7.28
N THR A 416 -1.39 0.06 -7.66
CA THR A 416 -0.38 -0.81 -7.07
C THR A 416 0.89 -0.05 -6.73
N MET A 417 1.55 -0.51 -5.68
CA MET A 417 2.89 -0.11 -5.29
C MET A 417 3.82 -1.29 -5.54
N LYS A 418 4.87 -1.06 -6.28
CA LYS A 418 5.96 -2.00 -6.45
C LYS A 418 7.05 -1.70 -5.43
N CYS A 419 7.54 -2.72 -4.75
CA CYS A 419 8.57 -2.59 -3.74
C CYS A 419 9.56 -3.76 -3.77
N HIS A 420 10.74 -3.53 -3.18
CA HIS A 420 11.75 -4.52 -2.91
C HIS A 420 11.84 -4.66 -1.40
N LEU A 421 11.15 -5.68 -0.85
CA LEU A 421 10.87 -5.83 0.59
C LEU A 421 10.23 -4.57 1.18
N HIS A 422 10.97 -3.78 1.95
CA HIS A 422 10.50 -2.59 2.65
C HIS A 422 10.74 -1.28 1.88
N ILE A 423 11.43 -1.32 0.74
CA ILE A 423 11.73 -0.13 -0.07
C ILE A 423 10.73 -0.04 -1.23
N ALA A 424 9.89 0.97 -1.21
CA ALA A 424 9.02 1.29 -2.33
C ALA A 424 9.85 1.78 -3.52
N GLU A 425 9.57 1.24 -4.70
CA GLU A 425 10.15 1.72 -5.94
C GLU A 425 9.25 2.76 -6.60
N PHE A 426 7.96 2.45 -6.75
CA PHE A 426 6.99 3.38 -7.31
C PHE A 426 5.53 2.97 -7.01
N ILE A 427 4.64 3.93 -7.23
CA ILE A 427 3.19 3.72 -7.28
C ILE A 427 2.74 3.90 -8.72
N GLU A 428 1.85 3.02 -9.18
CA GLU A 428 1.26 3.03 -10.51
C GLU A 428 -0.25 2.91 -10.48
N PHE A 429 -0.90 3.50 -11.48
CA PHE A 429 -2.34 3.42 -11.71
C PHE A 429 -2.58 2.76 -13.06
N GLY A 430 -3.49 1.83 -13.14
CA GLY A 430 -3.72 1.03 -14.31
C GLY A 430 -5.17 0.70 -14.57
N LEU A 431 -5.38 0.21 -15.78
CA LEU A 431 -6.63 -0.42 -16.20
C LEU A 431 -6.32 -1.85 -16.64
N GLY A 432 -7.22 -2.75 -16.34
CA GLY A 432 -7.06 -4.13 -16.73
C GLY A 432 -8.40 -4.80 -17.04
N TYR A 433 -8.28 -5.92 -17.70
CA TYR A 433 -9.41 -6.74 -18.09
C TYR A 433 -9.22 -8.17 -17.59
N GLN A 434 -10.26 -8.73 -16.99
CA GLN A 434 -10.27 -10.11 -16.50
C GLN A 434 -11.15 -10.97 -17.38
N ILE A 435 -10.59 -12.06 -17.95
CA ILE A 435 -11.31 -13.05 -18.75
C ILE A 435 -11.55 -14.27 -17.85
N PRO A 436 -12.77 -14.48 -17.35
CA PRO A 436 -13.09 -15.60 -16.47
C PRO A 436 -13.36 -16.89 -17.25
N PHE A 437 -12.85 -18.02 -16.75
CA PHE A 437 -13.14 -19.40 -17.19
C PHE A 437 -13.67 -20.23 -16.02
N LEU A 438 -14.66 -19.66 -15.29
CA LEU A 438 -15.13 -20.27 -14.06
C LEU A 438 -16.09 -21.42 -14.33
N LYS A 439 -16.01 -22.43 -13.47
CA LYS A 439 -16.91 -23.58 -13.43
C LYS A 439 -17.71 -23.52 -12.14
N LYS A 440 -19.03 -23.77 -12.21
CA LYS A 440 -19.86 -23.97 -11.04
C LYS A 440 -19.89 -25.45 -10.72
N ALA A 441 -19.58 -25.86 -9.50
CA ALA A 441 -19.78 -27.23 -9.06
C ALA A 441 -21.28 -27.44 -8.78
N ASN A 442 -21.96 -28.25 -9.58
CA ASN A 442 -23.27 -28.76 -9.23
C ASN A 442 -23.08 -29.94 -8.25
N ARG A 443 -23.39 -29.72 -6.99
CA ARG A 443 -23.38 -30.74 -5.95
C ARG A 443 -24.58 -31.72 -6.02
N SER A 444 -25.61 -31.40 -6.83
CA SER A 444 -26.87 -32.14 -6.83
C SER A 444 -26.94 -33.33 -7.79
N GLU A 445 -25.97 -33.47 -8.72
CA GLU A 445 -25.97 -34.61 -9.63
C GLU A 445 -24.59 -35.28 -9.61
N GLY A 446 -24.55 -36.46 -9.00
CA GLY A 446 -23.37 -37.31 -9.07
C GLY A 446 -22.95 -37.54 -10.53
N ASN A 447 -21.67 -37.26 -10.81
CA ASN A 447 -20.98 -37.57 -12.07
C ASN A 447 -21.16 -36.64 -13.27
N GLY A 448 -21.20 -35.35 -13.13
CA GLY A 448 -21.12 -34.48 -14.30
C GLY A 448 -20.70 -33.05 -13.98
N ILE A 449 -19.53 -32.61 -14.49
CA ILE A 449 -19.15 -31.19 -14.45
C ILE A 449 -19.91 -30.53 -15.60
N VAL A 450 -20.97 -29.79 -15.28
CA VAL A 450 -21.70 -28.98 -16.26
C VAL A 450 -21.03 -27.62 -16.40
N PHE A 451 -20.51 -27.31 -17.58
CA PHE A 451 -19.93 -26.02 -17.91
C PHE A 451 -21.06 -25.03 -18.22
N HIS A 452 -21.29 -24.08 -17.34
CA HIS A 452 -22.11 -22.91 -17.64
C HIS A 452 -21.21 -21.72 -17.94
N HIS A 453 -21.25 -21.22 -19.18
CA HIS A 453 -20.70 -19.90 -19.49
C HIS A 453 -21.59 -18.83 -18.86
N ARG A 454 -21.29 -18.41 -17.63
CA ARG A 454 -21.84 -17.18 -17.07
C ARG A 454 -20.90 -16.02 -17.39
N ARG A 455 -21.46 -14.98 -17.99
CA ARG A 455 -20.72 -13.75 -18.27
C ARG A 455 -20.25 -13.02 -17.00
N ASN A 456 -20.91 -13.21 -15.88
CA ASN A 456 -20.70 -12.42 -14.66
C ASN A 456 -20.70 -13.32 -13.41
N TRP A 457 -19.53 -13.81 -13.01
CA TRP A 457 -19.38 -14.68 -11.82
C TRP A 457 -19.33 -13.92 -10.50
N TRP A 458 -19.36 -12.60 -10.52
CA TRP A 458 -19.41 -11.73 -9.36
C TRP A 458 -20.82 -11.17 -9.06
N GLU A 459 -21.82 -11.51 -9.81
CA GLU A 459 -23.21 -11.11 -9.56
C GLU A 459 -23.94 -11.99 -8.52
N GLU A 460 -23.26 -13.00 -7.94
CA GLU A 460 -23.82 -13.84 -6.86
C GLU A 460 -23.29 -13.44 -5.48
#